data_c098ea345a9000add84aa2c1f1040f78
#
_entry.id   c098ea345a9000add84aa2c1f1040f78
#
_cell.length_a   1.000
_cell.length_b   1.000
_cell.length_c   1.000
_cell.angle_alpha   90.00
_cell.angle_beta   90.00
_cell.angle_gamma   90.00
#
_symmetry.space_group_name_H-M   'P 1'
#
loop_
_entity.id
_entity.type
_entity.pdbx_description
1 polymer ?
#
loop_
_entity_poly.entity_id
_entity_poly.type
_entity_poly.pdbx_seq_one_letter_code
_entity_poly.pdbx_strand_id
1 'polypeptide(L)'
;MRAARVTLDRLLRDPVEDRVLHGDLHPQNLLWAQDRGWVAIDPHGLVGDPAYDVGPLLINPWNADPVALLDRRLPLLAQLLGMTVERVAAWGLVRAVLAEAWHVQDTGHTAGGALAVAERLTQVVSSDR
;
A
#
# COMPACT_ATOMS: atom_id res chain seq x y z
N MET A 1 12.13 1.59 9.27
CA MET A 1 12.36 2.87 8.58
C MET A 1 13.47 2.83 7.53
N ARG A 2 14.67 2.32 7.81
CA ARG A 2 15.79 2.26 6.83
C ARG A 2 15.42 1.47 5.56
N ALA A 3 14.82 0.29 5.71
CA ALA A 3 14.41 -0.54 4.56
C ALA A 3 13.44 0.20 3.64
N ALA A 4 12.42 0.85 4.19
CA ALA A 4 11.45 1.61 3.39
C ALA A 4 12.09 2.77 2.63
N ARG A 5 13.06 3.47 3.23
CA ARG A 5 13.79 4.54 2.55
C ARG A 5 14.61 4.02 1.37
N VAL A 6 15.38 2.94 1.58
CA VAL A 6 16.15 2.31 0.49
C VAL A 6 15.24 1.81 -0.62
N THR A 7 14.09 1.23 -0.26
CA THR A 7 13.08 0.77 -1.20
C THR A 7 12.48 1.93 -2.00
N LEU A 8 12.14 3.04 -1.35
CA LEU A 8 11.63 4.24 -2.02
C LEU A 8 12.67 4.81 -2.99
N ASP A 9 13.93 4.95 -2.57
CA ASP A 9 15.00 5.44 -3.45
C ASP A 9 15.15 4.58 -4.70
N ARG A 10 14.99 3.25 -4.58
CA ARG A 10 15.00 2.31 -5.72
C ARG A 10 13.79 2.52 -6.64
N LEU A 11 12.59 2.62 -6.10
CA LEU A 11 11.37 2.85 -6.87
C LEU A 11 11.42 4.15 -7.67
N LEU A 12 11.96 5.21 -7.09
CA LEU A 12 12.11 6.51 -7.76
C LEU A 12 13.16 6.51 -8.88
N ARG A 13 14.14 5.58 -8.82
CA ARG A 13 15.14 5.40 -9.90
C ARG A 13 14.68 4.48 -11.02
N ASP A 14 13.61 3.72 -10.79
CA ASP A 14 13.00 2.82 -11.78
C ASP A 14 11.52 3.21 -11.99
N PRO A 15 11.26 4.37 -12.64
CA PRO A 15 9.92 4.88 -12.81
C PRO A 15 9.12 4.03 -13.80
N VAL A 16 7.82 3.94 -13.57
CA VAL A 16 6.83 3.45 -14.54
C VAL A 16 6.04 4.64 -15.08
N GLU A 17 5.16 4.37 -16.06
CA GLU A 17 4.27 5.40 -16.59
C GLU A 17 3.37 5.95 -15.47
N ASP A 18 3.39 7.27 -15.31
CA ASP A 18 2.56 7.97 -14.35
C ASP A 18 1.07 7.86 -14.70
N ARG A 19 0.26 7.67 -13.67
CA ARG A 19 -1.21 7.65 -13.75
C ARG A 19 -1.80 8.65 -12.78
N VAL A 20 -3.03 9.06 -13.05
CA VAL A 20 -3.83 9.79 -12.06
C VAL A 20 -4.19 8.80 -10.96
N LEU A 21 -3.86 9.15 -9.73
CA LEU A 21 -4.06 8.32 -8.55
C LEU A 21 -5.20 8.89 -7.69
N HIS A 22 -5.85 8.00 -6.95
CA HIS A 22 -6.78 8.38 -5.90
C HIS A 22 -6.05 9.06 -4.73
N GLY A 23 -4.92 8.51 -4.32
CA GLY A 23 -4.05 9.05 -3.26
C GLY A 23 -4.38 8.58 -1.84
N ASP A 24 -5.59 8.07 -1.61
CA ASP A 24 -6.03 7.54 -0.30
C ASP A 24 -7.06 6.41 -0.46
N LEU A 25 -6.71 5.41 -1.27
CA LEU A 25 -7.61 4.31 -1.63
C LEU A 25 -7.64 3.22 -0.54
N HIS A 26 -8.22 3.54 0.60
CA HIS A 26 -8.54 2.56 1.65
C HIS A 26 -9.99 2.05 1.52
N PRO A 27 -10.35 0.90 2.15
CA PRO A 27 -11.66 0.28 1.97
C PRO A 27 -12.86 1.18 2.29
N GLN A 28 -12.72 2.15 3.21
CA GLN A 28 -13.79 3.09 3.57
C GLN A 28 -14.07 4.13 2.47
N ASN A 29 -13.16 4.31 1.50
CA ASN A 29 -13.35 5.13 0.32
C ASN A 29 -13.89 4.33 -0.88
N LEU A 30 -14.32 3.09 -0.68
CA LEU A 30 -14.97 2.24 -1.66
C LEU A 30 -16.40 1.97 -1.22
N LEU A 31 -17.35 2.52 -1.96
CA LEU A 31 -18.79 2.39 -1.66
C LEU A 31 -19.51 1.64 -2.78
N TRP A 32 -20.51 0.87 -2.39
CA TRP A 32 -21.40 0.21 -3.33
C TRP A 32 -22.55 1.15 -3.71
N ALA A 33 -22.71 1.42 -5.01
CA ALA A 33 -23.84 2.14 -5.59
C ALA A 33 -24.67 1.18 -6.44
N GLN A 34 -26.00 1.18 -6.25
CA GLN A 34 -26.90 0.23 -6.92
C GLN A 34 -26.85 0.32 -8.46
N ASP A 35 -26.65 1.52 -8.99
CA ASP A 35 -26.64 1.81 -10.43
C ASP A 35 -25.25 1.70 -11.09
N ARG A 36 -24.17 1.71 -10.31
CA ARG A 36 -22.78 1.78 -10.80
C ARG A 36 -21.83 0.73 -10.24
N GLY A 37 -22.25 -0.06 -9.24
CA GLY A 37 -21.37 -1.01 -8.54
C GLY A 37 -20.43 -0.32 -7.56
N TRP A 38 -19.20 -0.80 -7.43
CA TRP A 38 -18.18 -0.21 -6.56
C TRP A 38 -17.69 1.13 -7.10
N VAL A 39 -17.70 2.14 -6.26
CA VAL A 39 -17.29 3.51 -6.57
C VAL A 39 -16.26 3.97 -5.55
N ALA A 40 -15.14 4.52 -6.04
CA ALA A 40 -14.18 5.21 -5.20
C ALA A 40 -14.64 6.65 -4.95
N ILE A 41 -14.51 7.10 -3.71
CA ILE A 41 -14.88 8.45 -3.27
C ILE A 41 -13.71 9.13 -2.57
N ASP A 42 -13.77 10.43 -2.42
CA ASP A 42 -12.82 11.27 -1.68
C ASP A 42 -11.36 11.18 -2.18
N PRO A 43 -11.12 11.40 -3.50
CA PRO A 43 -9.78 11.35 -4.07
C PRO A 43 -8.95 12.56 -3.65
N HIS A 44 -7.65 12.33 -3.44
CA HIS A 44 -6.66 13.39 -3.21
C HIS A 44 -6.07 13.96 -4.51
N GLY A 45 -6.23 13.26 -5.65
CA GLY A 45 -5.80 13.76 -6.95
C GLY A 45 -4.28 13.89 -7.11
N LEU A 46 -3.57 12.80 -6.95
CA LEU A 46 -2.12 12.70 -7.19
C LEU A 46 -1.84 12.16 -8.59
N VAL A 47 -0.59 12.33 -9.04
CA VAL A 47 -0.06 11.70 -10.25
C VAL A 47 1.21 10.92 -9.88
N GLY A 48 1.32 9.68 -10.34
CA GLY A 48 2.49 8.85 -10.07
C GLY A 48 2.29 7.38 -10.39
N ASP A 49 3.06 6.54 -9.72
CA ASP A 49 3.05 5.09 -9.86
C ASP A 49 1.72 4.48 -9.35
N PRO A 50 0.98 3.73 -10.17
CA PRO A 50 -0.29 3.11 -9.75
C PRO A 50 -0.16 2.17 -8.55
N ALA A 51 1.00 1.55 -8.34
CA ALA A 51 1.22 0.68 -7.19
C ALA A 51 1.19 1.44 -5.85
N TYR A 52 1.41 2.75 -5.84
CA TYR A 52 1.23 3.59 -4.66
C TYR A 52 -0.21 3.56 -4.15
N ASP A 53 -1.17 3.57 -5.06
CA ASP A 53 -2.61 3.67 -4.73
C ASP A 53 -3.16 2.44 -4.03
N VAL A 54 -2.59 1.26 -4.29
CA VAL A 54 -3.07 0.02 -3.65
C VAL A 54 -2.44 -0.24 -2.27
N GLY A 55 -1.46 0.55 -1.87
CA GLY A 55 -0.84 0.43 -0.55
C GLY A 55 -1.85 0.40 0.60
N PRO A 56 -2.80 1.36 0.70
CA PRO A 56 -3.83 1.32 1.74
C PRO A 56 -4.70 0.07 1.74
N LEU A 57 -4.95 -0.55 0.59
CA LEU A 57 -5.69 -1.82 0.49
C LEU A 57 -4.90 -3.01 1.02
N LEU A 58 -3.57 -2.94 1.02
CA LEU A 58 -2.71 -3.98 1.60
C LEU A 58 -2.68 -3.92 3.13
N ILE A 59 -2.85 -2.73 3.71
CA ILE A 59 -2.67 -2.50 5.14
C ILE A 59 -3.98 -2.29 5.92
N ASN A 60 -5.12 -2.16 5.27
CA ASN A 60 -6.43 -1.94 5.89
C ASN A 60 -7.45 -3.04 5.50
N PRO A 61 -8.42 -3.30 6.39
CA PRO A 61 -8.53 -2.86 7.79
C PRO A 61 -7.56 -3.60 8.72
N TRP A 62 -7.24 -3.00 9.86
CA TRP A 62 -6.33 -3.56 10.89
C TRP A 62 -6.93 -4.66 11.75
N ASN A 63 -8.11 -5.18 11.42
CA ASN A 63 -8.80 -6.18 12.17
C ASN A 63 -8.24 -7.59 11.95
N ALA A 64 -8.24 -8.38 12.97
CA ALA A 64 -7.94 -9.80 13.03
C ALA A 64 -6.51 -10.20 12.64
N ASP A 65 -6.20 -10.33 11.36
CA ASP A 65 -4.88 -10.77 10.89
C ASP A 65 -4.46 -9.99 9.65
N PRO A 66 -3.75 -8.86 9.83
CA PRO A 66 -3.33 -8.02 8.70
C PRO A 66 -2.33 -8.73 7.78
N VAL A 67 -1.53 -9.65 8.29
CA VAL A 67 -0.54 -10.40 7.49
C VAL A 67 -1.22 -11.44 6.61
N ALA A 68 -2.21 -12.17 7.11
CA ALA A 68 -2.98 -13.11 6.31
C ALA A 68 -3.76 -12.40 5.20
N LEU A 69 -4.32 -11.23 5.47
CA LEU A 69 -4.98 -10.41 4.46
C LEU A 69 -3.99 -9.92 3.40
N LEU A 70 -2.82 -9.47 3.81
CA LEU A 70 -1.74 -9.06 2.91
C LEU A 70 -1.35 -10.19 1.95
N ASP A 71 -1.07 -11.38 2.48
CA ASP A 71 -0.63 -12.53 1.68
C ASP A 71 -1.67 -12.95 0.62
N ARG A 72 -2.95 -12.72 0.88
CA ARG A 72 -4.03 -12.94 -0.09
C ARG A 72 -4.18 -11.83 -1.11
N ARG A 73 -4.07 -10.58 -0.69
CA ARG A 73 -4.33 -9.39 -1.52
C ARG A 73 -3.16 -9.04 -2.43
N LEU A 74 -1.94 -9.22 -1.96
CA LEU A 74 -0.74 -8.80 -2.68
C LEU A 74 -0.64 -9.40 -4.09
N PRO A 75 -0.73 -10.73 -4.30
CA PRO A 75 -0.68 -11.29 -5.65
C PRO A 75 -1.89 -10.87 -6.51
N LEU A 76 -3.08 -10.75 -5.92
CA LEU A 76 -4.28 -10.33 -6.64
C LEU A 76 -4.15 -8.89 -7.14
N LEU A 77 -3.71 -7.96 -6.30
CA LEU A 77 -3.53 -6.56 -6.68
C LEU A 77 -2.42 -6.39 -7.72
N ALA A 78 -1.32 -7.14 -7.60
CA ALA A 78 -0.26 -7.17 -8.60
C ALA A 78 -0.80 -7.62 -9.96
N GLN A 79 -1.59 -8.69 -10.01
CA GLN A 79 -2.22 -9.18 -11.23
C GLN A 79 -3.17 -8.14 -11.83
N LEU A 80 -4.02 -7.52 -11.02
CA LEU A 80 -4.99 -6.51 -11.49
C LEU A 80 -4.32 -5.25 -12.05
N LEU A 81 -3.17 -4.86 -11.49
CA LEU A 81 -2.38 -3.73 -11.98
C LEU A 81 -1.48 -4.09 -13.18
N GLY A 82 -1.31 -5.38 -13.50
CA GLY A 82 -0.34 -5.82 -14.48
C GLY A 82 1.10 -5.53 -14.08
N MET A 83 1.39 -5.56 -12.77
CA MET A 83 2.70 -5.28 -12.18
C MET A 83 3.27 -6.51 -11.48
N THR A 84 4.58 -6.48 -11.20
CA THR A 84 5.22 -7.53 -10.39
C THR A 84 4.78 -7.44 -8.94
N VAL A 85 4.74 -8.58 -8.26
CA VAL A 85 4.46 -8.67 -6.82
C VAL A 85 5.46 -7.83 -6.02
N GLU A 86 6.73 -7.85 -6.43
CA GLU A 86 7.82 -7.13 -5.79
C GLU A 86 7.61 -5.61 -5.84
N ARG A 87 7.13 -5.08 -6.98
CA ARG A 87 6.86 -3.64 -7.12
C ARG A 87 5.69 -3.21 -6.24
N VAL A 88 4.61 -3.97 -6.24
CA VAL A 88 3.45 -3.70 -5.38
C VAL A 88 3.81 -3.84 -3.90
N ALA A 89 4.60 -4.87 -3.55
CA ALA A 89 5.12 -5.05 -2.19
C ALA A 89 6.04 -3.90 -1.76
N ALA A 90 6.89 -3.41 -2.66
CA ALA A 90 7.80 -2.29 -2.39
C ALA A 90 7.02 -1.01 -2.07
N TRP A 91 6.01 -0.65 -2.84
CA TRP A 91 5.14 0.47 -2.52
C TRP A 91 4.29 0.23 -1.27
N GLY A 92 3.81 -1.00 -1.06
CA GLY A 92 3.13 -1.40 0.17
C GLY A 92 3.99 -1.18 1.41
N LEU A 93 5.28 -1.53 1.34
CA LEU A 93 6.24 -1.30 2.43
C LEU A 93 6.41 0.21 2.73
N VAL A 94 6.59 1.03 1.70
CA VAL A 94 6.71 2.48 1.85
C VAL A 94 5.44 3.05 2.50
N ARG A 95 4.26 2.64 2.03
CA ARG A 95 2.97 3.11 2.55
C ARG A 95 2.71 2.63 3.98
N ALA A 96 3.08 1.41 4.33
CA ALA A 96 2.92 0.89 5.69
C ALA A 96 3.76 1.68 6.70
N VAL A 97 5.02 1.96 6.36
CA VAL A 97 5.90 2.77 7.21
C VAL A 97 5.40 4.21 7.32
N LEU A 98 4.90 4.80 6.23
CA LEU A 98 4.34 6.15 6.23
C LEU A 98 3.07 6.23 7.09
N ALA A 99 2.17 5.24 6.99
CA ALA A 99 0.97 5.17 7.81
C ALA A 99 1.29 5.09 9.31
N GLU A 100 2.29 4.29 9.68
CA GLU A 100 2.75 4.21 11.07
C GLU A 100 3.39 5.52 11.54
N ALA A 101 4.17 6.18 10.68
CA ALA A 101 4.76 7.48 11.01
C ALA A 101 3.71 8.56 11.27
N TRP A 102 2.65 8.62 10.46
CA TRP A 102 1.52 9.51 10.69
C TRP A 102 0.77 9.16 11.98
N HIS A 103 0.55 7.87 12.23
CA HIS A 103 -0.10 7.45 13.48
C HIS A 103 0.70 7.87 14.72
N VAL A 104 2.02 7.69 14.69
CA VAL A 104 2.91 8.14 15.78
C VAL A 104 2.87 9.67 15.94
N GLN A 105 2.84 10.41 14.85
CA GLN A 105 2.74 11.88 14.87
C GLN A 105 1.44 12.34 15.54
N ASP A 106 0.33 11.67 15.26
CA ASP A 106 -1.00 12.05 15.76
C ASP A 106 -1.25 11.58 17.19
N THR A 107 -0.72 10.42 17.58
CA THR A 107 -1.04 9.76 18.87
C THR A 107 0.12 9.67 19.84
N GLY A 108 1.35 9.85 19.39
CA GLY A 108 2.58 9.71 20.18
C GLY A 108 3.04 8.26 20.41
N HIS A 109 2.34 7.25 19.88
CA HIS A 109 2.70 5.83 20.06
C HIS A 109 2.40 5.00 18.82
N THR A 110 3.01 3.81 18.71
CA THR A 110 2.85 2.90 17.58
C THR A 110 1.52 2.15 17.65
N ALA A 111 0.89 1.92 16.49
CA ALA A 111 -0.30 1.08 16.37
C ALA A 111 0.05 -0.42 16.26
N GLY A 112 1.21 -0.74 15.72
CA GLY A 112 1.73 -2.09 15.58
C GLY A 112 1.26 -2.85 14.34
N GLY A 113 0.04 -2.65 13.86
CA GLY A 113 -0.50 -3.36 12.70
C GLY A 113 0.25 -3.06 11.41
N ALA A 114 0.53 -1.79 11.13
CA ALA A 114 1.32 -1.36 9.97
C ALA A 114 2.76 -1.88 10.04
N LEU A 115 3.34 -1.97 11.23
CA LEU A 115 4.68 -2.53 11.41
C LEU A 115 4.74 -4.01 11.07
N ALA A 116 3.76 -4.82 11.49
CA ALA A 116 3.69 -6.25 11.14
C ALA A 116 3.60 -6.45 9.62
N VAL A 117 2.78 -5.64 8.94
CA VAL A 117 2.69 -5.64 7.48
C VAL A 117 4.03 -5.21 6.84
N ALA A 118 4.67 -4.15 7.36
CA ALA A 118 5.95 -3.68 6.86
C ALA A 118 7.05 -4.73 7.00
N GLU A 119 7.10 -5.48 8.11
CA GLU A 119 8.04 -6.58 8.32
C GLU A 119 7.83 -7.69 7.30
N ARG A 120 6.57 -8.10 7.07
CA ARG A 120 6.24 -9.12 6.07
C ARG A 120 6.61 -8.69 4.65
N LEU A 121 6.31 -7.44 4.27
CA LEU A 121 6.66 -6.87 2.97
C LEU A 121 8.17 -6.74 2.77
N THR A 122 8.92 -6.45 3.83
CA THR A 122 10.38 -6.43 3.79
C THR A 122 10.95 -7.80 3.38
N GLN A 123 10.37 -8.89 3.88
CA GLN A 123 10.76 -10.25 3.49
C GLN A 123 10.50 -10.49 2.01
N VAL A 124 9.34 -10.10 1.49
CA VAL A 124 9.00 -10.25 0.05
C VAL A 124 10.00 -9.48 -0.82
N VAL A 125 10.23 -8.21 -0.50
CA VAL A 125 11.15 -7.33 -1.26
C VAL A 125 12.61 -7.80 -1.18
N SER A 126 13.00 -8.52 -0.13
CA SER A 126 14.38 -9.02 0.07
C SER A 126 14.63 -10.40 -0.55
N SER A 127 13.59 -11.19 -0.78
CA SER A 127 13.70 -12.56 -1.31
C SER A 127 14.05 -12.61 -2.80
N ASP A 128 13.97 -11.47 -3.49
CA ASP A 128 14.21 -11.34 -4.93
C ASP A 128 15.63 -10.81 -5.27
N ARG A 129 16.58 -11.02 -4.36
CA ARG A 129 17.99 -10.62 -4.55
C ARG A 129 18.90 -11.82 -4.80
#